data_476d9ab7aa8dec89fe320b36a8e433d1
#
_entry.id   476d9ab7aa8dec89fe320b36a8e433d1
#
_cell.length_a   1.000
_cell.length_b   1.000
_cell.length_c   1.000
_cell.angle_alpha   90.00
_cell.angle_beta   90.00
_cell.angle_gamma   90.00
#
_symmetry.space_group_name_H-M   'P 1'
#
loop_
_entity.id
_entity.type
_entity.pdbx_description
1 polymer ?
#
loop_
_entity_poly.entity_id
_entity_poly.type
_entity_poly.pdbx_seq_one_letter_code
_entity_poly.pdbx_strand_id
1 'polypeptide(L)'
;MDHWEKEIAEVQPKDILKKRKDVTYPKFEKYYYYSHTACRKTGVNVLLPADYTDEKEYPVLYVLHGSGDDEDWLASDRIGISTMLNNLIADGDAEEMIVVTPYIYCSKDMPVCTGLDPQNWRNFDRFIHDLERDLMPFINSTFSVADDRAHTAITGPSAGGRESLYIGFSHPETFGFIGAVCPASGVVREVGSPPYTLEPQDFCFPEQRPYLLLISAAEHDDAVLDYPFQYHDMLTENGTQHLFHVMTKGGHDYKSVMSHLYNFLRMIFRPQP
;
A
#
# COMPACT_ATOMS: atom_id res chain seq x y z
N MET A 1 13.17 3.65 14.66
CA MET A 1 12.43 4.69 13.91
C MET A 1 13.23 5.95 13.70
N ASP A 2 13.97 6.45 14.69
CA ASP A 2 14.82 7.68 14.56
C ASP A 2 15.83 7.64 13.40
N HIS A 3 16.21 6.43 12.96
CA HIS A 3 17.07 6.25 11.79
C HIS A 3 16.33 6.54 10.48
N TRP A 4 15.13 6.01 10.35
CA TRP A 4 14.31 6.18 9.14
C TRP A 4 13.80 7.60 8.94
N GLU A 5 13.53 8.36 10.01
CA GLU A 5 13.13 9.77 9.91
C GLU A 5 14.17 10.61 9.16
N LYS A 6 15.46 10.29 9.34
CA LYS A 6 16.56 10.99 8.66
C LYS A 6 16.74 10.57 7.20
N GLU A 7 16.18 9.45 6.80
CA GLU A 7 16.26 8.90 5.44
C GLU A 7 15.05 9.24 4.57
N ILE A 8 13.98 9.80 5.16
CA ILE A 8 12.81 10.23 4.40
C ILE A 8 13.20 11.37 3.44
N ALA A 9 13.05 11.11 2.15
CA ALA A 9 13.16 12.14 1.13
C ALA A 9 11.82 12.88 1.00
N GLU A 10 11.86 14.20 0.96
CA GLU A 10 10.65 15.03 0.77
C GLU A 10 9.93 14.68 -0.55
N VAL A 11 10.70 14.50 -1.60
CA VAL A 11 10.23 14.03 -2.91
C VAL A 11 11.25 13.06 -3.50
N GLN A 12 10.78 12.16 -4.35
CA GLN A 12 11.67 11.25 -5.08
C GLN A 12 12.66 11.99 -5.97
N PRO A 13 13.88 11.46 -6.19
CA PRO A 13 14.83 12.03 -7.15
C PRO A 13 14.24 12.05 -8.56
N LYS A 14 14.48 13.12 -9.30
CA LYS A 14 13.95 13.30 -10.67
C LYS A 14 14.34 12.18 -11.64
N ASP A 15 15.49 11.54 -11.38
CA ASP A 15 16.05 10.52 -12.25
C ASP A 15 15.66 9.09 -11.85
N ILE A 16 14.92 8.91 -10.75
CA ILE A 16 14.54 7.58 -10.27
C ILE A 16 13.67 6.80 -11.27
N LEU A 17 12.95 7.50 -12.13
CA LEU A 17 12.13 6.90 -13.18
C LEU A 17 12.83 6.83 -14.55
N LYS A 18 14.12 7.19 -14.63
CA LYS A 18 14.91 7.03 -15.86
C LYS A 18 15.43 5.60 -15.96
N LYS A 19 15.09 4.91 -17.06
CA LYS A 19 15.63 3.58 -17.35
C LYS A 19 17.13 3.68 -17.65
N ARG A 20 17.92 2.80 -17.01
CA ARG A 20 19.36 2.65 -17.17
C ARG A 20 19.66 1.49 -18.12
N LYS A 21 20.80 1.50 -18.80
CA LYS A 21 21.16 0.47 -19.80
C LYS A 21 21.54 -0.87 -19.17
N ASP A 22 22.00 -0.82 -17.94
CA ASP A 22 22.53 -1.94 -17.14
C ASP A 22 21.51 -2.53 -16.17
N VAL A 23 20.25 -2.06 -16.21
CA VAL A 23 19.16 -2.50 -15.34
C VAL A 23 18.05 -3.13 -16.17
N THR A 24 17.59 -4.29 -15.74
CA THR A 24 16.43 -4.98 -16.32
C THR A 24 15.14 -4.45 -15.67
N TYR A 25 14.12 -4.22 -16.49
CA TYR A 25 12.82 -3.69 -16.04
C TYR A 25 11.71 -4.66 -16.41
N PRO A 26 11.35 -5.61 -15.54
CA PRO A 26 10.20 -6.47 -15.73
C PRO A 26 8.92 -5.68 -15.89
N LYS A 27 7.94 -6.27 -16.54
CA LYS A 27 6.60 -5.67 -16.69
C LYS A 27 5.65 -6.34 -15.73
N PHE A 28 4.65 -5.58 -15.28
CA PHE A 28 3.49 -6.17 -14.65
C PHE A 28 2.79 -7.12 -15.63
N GLU A 29 2.44 -8.30 -15.13
CA GLU A 29 1.62 -9.28 -15.85
C GLU A 29 0.26 -9.39 -15.19
N LYS A 30 -0.80 -9.44 -16.01
CA LYS A 30 -2.17 -9.51 -15.52
C LYS A 30 -2.59 -10.96 -15.29
N TYR A 31 -3.02 -11.23 -14.07
CA TYR A 31 -3.60 -12.48 -13.63
C TYR A 31 -5.05 -12.30 -13.24
N TYR A 32 -5.73 -13.40 -13.00
CA TYR A 32 -7.12 -13.41 -12.57
C TYR A 32 -7.35 -14.52 -11.56
N TYR A 33 -8.01 -14.20 -10.47
CA TYR A 33 -8.47 -15.15 -9.48
C TYR A 33 -9.98 -15.05 -9.31
N TYR A 34 -10.60 -16.01 -8.62
CA TYR A 34 -12.02 -15.93 -8.30
C TYR A 34 -12.19 -15.34 -6.90
N SER A 35 -12.79 -14.17 -6.82
CA SER A 35 -13.18 -13.53 -5.57
C SER A 35 -14.53 -14.09 -5.10
N HIS A 36 -14.53 -14.83 -4.01
CA HIS A 36 -15.76 -15.28 -3.36
C HIS A 36 -16.53 -14.11 -2.73
N THR A 37 -15.80 -13.10 -2.26
CA THR A 37 -16.39 -11.87 -1.68
C THR A 37 -17.16 -11.07 -2.71
N ALA A 38 -16.60 -10.86 -3.89
CA ALA A 38 -17.25 -10.17 -5.00
C ALA A 38 -18.09 -11.12 -5.91
N CYS A 39 -18.03 -12.43 -5.67
CA CYS A 39 -18.70 -13.47 -6.48
C CYS A 39 -18.37 -13.38 -8.00
N ARG A 40 -17.12 -13.08 -8.33
CA ARG A 40 -16.69 -12.92 -9.73
C ARG A 40 -15.20 -13.17 -9.90
N LYS A 41 -14.80 -13.35 -11.17
CA LYS A 41 -13.40 -13.32 -11.58
C LYS A 41 -12.88 -11.89 -11.47
N THR A 42 -11.79 -11.68 -10.72
CA THR A 42 -11.21 -10.37 -10.40
C THR A 42 -9.78 -10.29 -10.94
N GLY A 43 -9.39 -9.12 -11.46
CA GLY A 43 -8.07 -8.86 -11.99
C GLY A 43 -7.05 -8.50 -10.89
N VAL A 44 -5.80 -8.87 -11.13
CA VAL A 44 -4.65 -8.48 -10.33
C VAL A 44 -3.44 -8.39 -11.24
N ASN A 45 -2.61 -7.36 -11.08
CA ASN A 45 -1.32 -7.32 -11.75
C ASN A 45 -0.21 -7.71 -10.79
N VAL A 46 0.76 -8.46 -11.28
CA VAL A 46 1.91 -8.94 -10.52
C VAL A 46 3.20 -8.56 -11.23
N LEU A 47 4.10 -7.92 -10.50
CA LEU A 47 5.47 -7.66 -10.95
C LEU A 47 6.39 -8.62 -10.22
N LEU A 48 7.08 -9.45 -10.98
CA LEU A 48 8.12 -10.35 -10.46
C LEU A 48 9.50 -9.65 -10.50
N PRO A 49 10.45 -10.00 -9.62
CA PRO A 49 11.84 -9.59 -9.73
C PRO A 49 12.44 -9.93 -11.09
N ALA A 50 13.48 -9.19 -11.52
CA ALA A 50 14.10 -9.38 -12.84
C ALA A 50 14.66 -10.79 -13.03
N ASP A 51 15.22 -11.37 -11.96
CA ASP A 51 15.83 -12.72 -11.95
C ASP A 51 14.99 -13.69 -11.09
N TYR A 52 13.66 -13.58 -11.19
CA TYR A 52 12.74 -14.44 -10.45
C TYR A 52 13.00 -15.94 -10.74
N THR A 53 12.98 -16.74 -9.68
CA THR A 53 13.09 -18.21 -9.71
C THR A 53 12.22 -18.83 -8.64
N ASP A 54 11.73 -20.04 -8.87
CA ASP A 54 10.95 -20.80 -7.88
C ASP A 54 11.83 -21.43 -6.78
N GLU A 55 13.14 -21.30 -6.87
CA GLU A 55 14.09 -21.83 -5.88
C GLU A 55 14.32 -20.87 -4.69
N LYS A 56 13.87 -19.62 -4.80
CA LYS A 56 13.98 -18.58 -3.76
C LYS A 56 12.60 -18.04 -3.43
N GLU A 57 12.31 -17.88 -2.16
CA GLU A 57 11.09 -17.19 -1.69
C GLU A 57 11.32 -15.67 -1.66
N TYR A 58 10.30 -14.91 -2.06
CA TYR A 58 10.35 -13.45 -2.16
C TYR A 58 9.33 -12.81 -1.25
N PRO A 59 9.67 -11.67 -0.61
CA PRO A 59 8.68 -10.86 0.10
C PRO A 59 7.65 -10.28 -0.88
N VAL A 60 6.46 -9.96 -0.37
CA VAL A 60 5.34 -9.45 -1.16
C VAL A 60 4.89 -8.09 -0.67
N LEU A 61 4.78 -7.16 -1.61
CA LEU A 61 4.18 -5.84 -1.42
C LEU A 61 2.83 -5.76 -2.14
N TYR A 62 1.76 -5.59 -1.37
CA TYR A 62 0.43 -5.26 -1.90
C TYR A 62 0.27 -3.75 -2.01
N VAL A 63 -0.04 -3.24 -3.22
CA VAL A 63 -0.25 -1.81 -3.47
C VAL A 63 -1.69 -1.60 -3.92
N LEU A 64 -2.50 -0.99 -3.06
CA LEU A 64 -3.95 -0.84 -3.22
C LEU A 64 -4.28 0.47 -3.94
N HIS A 65 -5.15 0.44 -4.95
CA HIS A 65 -5.52 1.62 -5.72
C HIS A 65 -6.48 2.58 -4.99
N GLY A 66 -6.61 3.82 -5.46
CA GLY A 66 -7.55 4.82 -4.96
C GLY A 66 -8.98 4.60 -5.45
N SER A 67 -9.93 5.39 -4.93
CA SER A 67 -11.31 5.38 -5.40
C SER A 67 -11.39 5.89 -6.84
N GLY A 68 -12.11 5.16 -7.70
CA GLY A 68 -12.26 5.50 -9.12
C GLY A 68 -11.13 5.01 -10.02
N ASP A 69 -10.10 4.41 -9.45
CA ASP A 69 -9.03 3.70 -10.16
C ASP A 69 -9.30 2.19 -10.20
N ASP A 70 -8.37 1.47 -10.80
CA ASP A 70 -8.36 0.02 -10.91
C ASP A 70 -6.95 -0.54 -10.68
N GLU A 71 -6.80 -1.85 -10.79
CA GLU A 71 -5.53 -2.56 -10.66
C GLU A 71 -4.46 -2.13 -11.68
N ASP A 72 -4.86 -1.57 -12.83
CA ASP A 72 -3.95 -1.20 -13.92
C ASP A 72 -3.29 0.17 -13.69
N TRP A 73 -3.94 1.06 -12.93
CA TRP A 73 -3.40 2.40 -12.70
C TRP A 73 -2.03 2.38 -12.00
N LEU A 74 -1.90 1.62 -10.91
CA LEU A 74 -0.63 1.49 -10.18
C LEU A 74 0.43 0.70 -10.95
N ALA A 75 0.00 -0.24 -11.81
CA ALA A 75 0.89 -1.01 -12.69
C ALA A 75 1.37 -0.19 -13.91
N SER A 76 0.85 1.01 -14.11
CA SER A 76 1.15 1.84 -15.29
C SER A 76 2.57 2.44 -15.26
N ASP A 77 3.11 2.70 -16.45
CA ASP A 77 4.40 3.40 -16.62
C ASP A 77 4.37 4.83 -16.06
N ARG A 78 3.19 5.43 -15.86
CA ARG A 78 3.03 6.76 -15.28
C ARG A 78 3.42 6.79 -13.80
N ILE A 79 3.06 5.76 -13.05
CA ILE A 79 3.48 5.57 -11.66
C ILE A 79 4.91 5.05 -11.64
N GLY A 80 5.24 4.11 -12.54
CA GLY A 80 6.59 3.65 -12.79
C GLY A 80 7.18 2.80 -11.67
N ILE A 81 6.37 2.03 -10.93
CA ILE A 81 6.82 1.16 -9.83
C ILE A 81 7.96 0.25 -10.30
N SER A 82 7.81 -0.43 -11.45
CA SER A 82 8.88 -1.30 -11.97
C SER A 82 10.19 -0.54 -12.18
N THR A 83 10.14 0.64 -12.78
CA THR A 83 11.36 1.43 -13.04
C THR A 83 11.99 1.92 -11.73
N MET A 84 11.18 2.43 -10.81
CA MET A 84 11.63 2.91 -9.51
C MET A 84 12.26 1.79 -8.69
N LEU A 85 11.54 0.67 -8.52
CA LEU A 85 11.99 -0.48 -7.73
C LEU A 85 13.31 -1.05 -8.27
N ASN A 86 13.40 -1.31 -9.57
CA ASN A 86 14.61 -1.92 -10.15
C ASN A 86 15.81 -0.95 -10.15
N ASN A 87 15.59 0.36 -10.22
CA ASN A 87 16.65 1.32 -9.99
C ASN A 87 17.14 1.31 -8.53
N LEU A 88 16.23 1.24 -7.56
CA LEU A 88 16.58 1.15 -6.14
C LEU A 88 17.31 -0.17 -5.82
N ILE A 89 16.87 -1.29 -6.38
CA ILE A 89 17.56 -2.59 -6.23
C ILE A 89 18.98 -2.51 -6.79
N ALA A 90 19.16 -1.95 -7.98
CA ALA A 90 20.47 -1.79 -8.60
C ALA A 90 21.41 -0.88 -7.79
N ASP A 91 20.86 0.09 -7.06
CA ASP A 91 21.61 0.97 -6.15
C ASP A 91 21.86 0.36 -4.77
N GLY A 92 21.26 -0.81 -4.46
CA GLY A 92 21.30 -1.45 -3.13
C GLY A 92 20.38 -0.77 -2.11
N ASP A 93 19.42 0.03 -2.55
CA ASP A 93 18.50 0.81 -1.75
C ASP A 93 17.13 0.14 -1.52
N ALA A 94 16.84 -0.97 -2.19
CA ALA A 94 15.65 -1.80 -1.97
C ALA A 94 15.95 -3.29 -2.12
N GLU A 95 15.13 -4.11 -1.48
CA GLU A 95 15.17 -5.56 -1.62
C GLU A 95 14.37 -6.03 -2.85
N GLU A 96 14.75 -7.20 -3.40
CA GLU A 96 13.93 -7.87 -4.41
C GLU A 96 12.61 -8.31 -3.80
N MET A 97 11.49 -8.00 -4.48
CA MET A 97 10.15 -8.32 -3.99
C MET A 97 9.18 -8.56 -5.12
N ILE A 98 8.12 -9.31 -4.84
CA ILE A 98 6.94 -9.39 -5.69
C ILE A 98 6.04 -8.20 -5.37
N VAL A 99 5.59 -7.46 -6.39
CA VAL A 99 4.62 -6.37 -6.20
C VAL A 99 3.28 -6.78 -6.80
N VAL A 100 2.23 -6.68 -5.99
CA VAL A 100 0.86 -7.08 -6.34
C VAL A 100 -0.04 -5.85 -6.31
N THR A 101 -0.68 -5.53 -7.44
CA THR A 101 -1.69 -4.45 -7.53
C THR A 101 -3.05 -5.06 -7.83
N PRO A 102 -3.88 -5.31 -6.80
CA PRO A 102 -5.20 -5.93 -6.96
C PRO A 102 -6.28 -4.89 -7.27
N TYR A 103 -7.40 -5.35 -7.83
CA TYR A 103 -8.65 -4.59 -7.81
C TYR A 103 -9.31 -4.73 -6.43
N ILE A 104 -9.43 -3.63 -5.69
CA ILE A 104 -9.85 -3.67 -4.29
C ILE A 104 -11.32 -3.35 -4.02
N TYR A 105 -12.12 -3.06 -5.04
CA TYR A 105 -13.54 -2.76 -4.87
C TYR A 105 -14.37 -4.04 -4.93
N CYS A 106 -14.77 -4.55 -3.76
CA CYS A 106 -15.41 -5.86 -3.59
C CYS A 106 -16.93 -5.74 -3.42
N SER A 107 -17.65 -5.84 -4.52
CA SER A 107 -19.11 -5.89 -4.53
C SER A 107 -19.63 -6.88 -5.53
N LYS A 108 -20.65 -7.66 -5.16
CA LYS A 108 -21.36 -8.57 -6.04
C LYS A 108 -22.25 -7.82 -7.03
N ASP A 109 -22.94 -6.78 -6.56
CA ASP A 109 -24.00 -6.11 -7.29
C ASP A 109 -23.55 -4.82 -7.97
N MET A 110 -22.44 -4.24 -7.52
CA MET A 110 -21.83 -3.01 -8.04
C MET A 110 -20.40 -3.30 -8.49
N PRO A 111 -20.16 -3.65 -9.75
CA PRO A 111 -18.83 -4.10 -10.19
C PRO A 111 -17.76 -3.01 -10.21
N VAL A 112 -18.16 -1.74 -10.21
CA VAL A 112 -17.27 -0.57 -10.20
C VAL A 112 -17.74 0.46 -9.18
N CYS A 113 -16.77 1.20 -8.62
CA CYS A 113 -17.06 2.31 -7.73
C CYS A 113 -17.74 3.45 -8.51
N THR A 114 -18.88 3.91 -8.02
CA THR A 114 -19.67 4.97 -8.67
C THR A 114 -19.68 6.28 -7.89
N GLY A 115 -19.02 6.33 -6.72
CA GLY A 115 -18.97 7.51 -5.86
C GLY A 115 -18.33 7.19 -4.51
N LEU A 116 -18.40 8.16 -3.60
CA LEU A 116 -17.83 8.06 -2.24
C LEU A 116 -18.92 8.03 -1.14
N ASP A 117 -20.09 7.49 -1.50
CA ASP A 117 -21.17 7.29 -0.53
C ASP A 117 -20.86 6.10 0.42
N PRO A 118 -21.61 5.97 1.54
CA PRO A 118 -21.38 4.92 2.52
C PRO A 118 -21.46 3.49 1.98
N GLN A 119 -22.20 3.23 0.89
CA GLN A 119 -22.26 1.91 0.30
C GLN A 119 -21.00 1.59 -0.49
N ASN A 120 -20.45 2.55 -1.22
CA ASN A 120 -19.18 2.40 -1.92
C ASN A 120 -18.03 2.15 -0.93
N TRP A 121 -17.99 2.88 0.19
CA TRP A 121 -16.98 2.64 1.24
C TRP A 121 -17.08 1.21 1.82
N ARG A 122 -18.28 0.74 2.16
CA ARG A 122 -18.46 -0.66 2.61
C ARG A 122 -18.01 -1.71 1.57
N ASN A 123 -18.04 -1.37 0.29
CA ASN A 123 -17.55 -2.28 -0.74
C ASN A 123 -16.01 -2.30 -0.80
N PHE A 124 -15.34 -1.20 -0.50
CA PHE A 124 -13.89 -1.20 -0.25
C PHE A 124 -13.54 -1.98 1.02
N ASP A 125 -14.24 -1.73 2.14
CA ASP A 125 -14.01 -2.43 3.42
C ASP A 125 -14.09 -3.96 3.29
N ARG A 126 -14.86 -4.49 2.36
CA ARG A 126 -14.95 -5.93 2.09
C ARG A 126 -13.69 -6.54 1.50
N PHE A 127 -12.79 -5.70 0.98
CA PHE A 127 -11.55 -6.20 0.38
C PHE A 127 -10.68 -6.98 1.38
N ILE A 128 -10.73 -6.67 2.67
CA ILE A 128 -10.02 -7.43 3.70
C ILE A 128 -10.35 -8.93 3.62
N HIS A 129 -11.62 -9.27 3.41
CA HIS A 129 -12.04 -10.67 3.29
C HIS A 129 -11.60 -11.33 1.98
N ASP A 130 -11.59 -10.55 0.88
CA ASP A 130 -11.12 -11.02 -0.42
C ASP A 130 -9.60 -11.24 -0.40
N LEU A 131 -8.88 -10.31 0.21
CA LEU A 131 -7.44 -10.38 0.36
C LEU A 131 -7.01 -11.68 1.06
N GLU A 132 -7.60 -11.97 2.22
CA GLU A 132 -7.19 -13.12 3.04
C GLU A 132 -7.67 -14.46 2.47
N ARG A 133 -8.90 -14.51 1.97
CA ARG A 133 -9.54 -15.77 1.58
C ARG A 133 -9.22 -16.20 0.17
N ASP A 134 -8.96 -15.24 -0.71
CA ASP A 134 -8.86 -15.49 -2.14
C ASP A 134 -7.54 -15.01 -2.73
N LEU A 135 -7.17 -13.74 -2.56
CA LEU A 135 -6.00 -13.15 -3.23
C LEU A 135 -4.67 -13.67 -2.66
N MET A 136 -4.45 -13.60 -1.34
CA MET A 136 -3.20 -14.09 -0.74
C MET A 136 -2.98 -15.57 -0.99
N PRO A 137 -3.97 -16.47 -0.80
CA PRO A 137 -3.83 -17.87 -1.19
C PRO A 137 -3.53 -18.08 -2.68
N PHE A 138 -4.13 -17.27 -3.57
CA PHE A 138 -3.82 -17.33 -5.01
C PHE A 138 -2.36 -16.95 -5.27
N ILE A 139 -1.85 -15.86 -4.70
CA ILE A 139 -0.47 -15.41 -4.85
C ILE A 139 0.50 -16.48 -4.31
N ASN A 140 0.26 -16.98 -3.09
CA ASN A 140 1.12 -17.99 -2.44
C ASN A 140 1.13 -19.34 -3.19
N SER A 141 0.04 -19.69 -3.86
CA SER A 141 -0.01 -20.93 -4.66
C SER A 141 0.56 -20.78 -6.08
N THR A 142 0.72 -19.54 -6.55
CA THR A 142 1.15 -19.25 -7.92
C THR A 142 2.63 -18.88 -8.00
N PHE A 143 3.15 -18.25 -6.95
CA PHE A 143 4.52 -17.72 -6.92
C PHE A 143 5.26 -18.21 -5.66
N SER A 144 6.58 -18.15 -5.71
CA SER A 144 7.44 -18.50 -4.57
C SER A 144 7.51 -17.33 -3.59
N VAL A 145 6.70 -17.39 -2.56
CA VAL A 145 6.45 -16.30 -1.60
C VAL A 145 6.95 -16.67 -0.21
N ALA A 146 7.69 -15.77 0.42
CA ALA A 146 7.90 -15.78 1.87
C ALA A 146 6.65 -15.17 2.52
N ASP A 147 5.79 -16.00 3.13
CA ASP A 147 4.43 -15.66 3.56
C ASP A 147 4.33 -15.26 5.04
N ASP A 148 5.45 -14.99 5.69
CA ASP A 148 5.46 -14.48 7.05
C ASP A 148 5.35 -12.96 7.10
N ARG A 149 5.06 -12.46 8.28
CA ARG A 149 4.85 -11.03 8.53
C ARG A 149 6.10 -10.15 8.24
N ALA A 150 7.31 -10.69 8.37
CA ALA A 150 8.54 -9.95 8.06
C ALA A 150 8.75 -9.77 6.55
N HIS A 151 8.00 -10.51 5.74
CA HIS A 151 8.05 -10.49 4.29
C HIS A 151 6.74 -10.06 3.63
N THR A 152 5.80 -9.49 4.41
CA THR A 152 4.52 -9.02 3.89
C THR A 152 4.30 -7.54 4.18
N ALA A 153 4.06 -6.76 3.12
CA ALA A 153 3.83 -5.32 3.18
C ALA A 153 2.53 -4.92 2.46
N ILE A 154 1.90 -3.83 2.93
CA ILE A 154 0.71 -3.26 2.32
C ILE A 154 0.82 -1.74 2.29
N THR A 155 0.42 -1.12 1.18
CA THR A 155 0.35 0.34 1.04
C THR A 155 -0.65 0.74 -0.04
N GLY A 156 -0.99 2.02 -0.11
CA GLY A 156 -1.81 2.57 -1.19
C GLY A 156 -2.15 4.04 -0.99
N PRO A 157 -2.64 4.71 -2.05
CA PRO A 157 -3.14 6.08 -1.99
C PRO A 157 -4.63 6.14 -1.65
N SER A 158 -5.04 7.26 -1.02
CA SER A 158 -6.46 7.62 -0.89
C SER A 158 -7.31 6.51 -0.25
N ALA A 159 -8.28 5.95 -0.97
CA ALA A 159 -9.04 4.78 -0.55
C ALA A 159 -8.13 3.57 -0.28
N GLY A 160 -7.13 3.32 -1.14
CA GLY A 160 -6.13 2.27 -0.92
C GLY A 160 -5.29 2.50 0.35
N GLY A 161 -4.97 3.76 0.68
CA GLY A 161 -4.30 4.12 1.92
C GLY A 161 -5.18 3.89 3.15
N ARG A 162 -6.48 4.23 3.05
CA ARG A 162 -7.50 3.92 4.05
C ARG A 162 -7.58 2.41 4.32
N GLU A 163 -7.70 1.62 3.25
CA GLU A 163 -7.76 0.16 3.37
C GLU A 163 -6.45 -0.44 3.90
N SER A 164 -5.29 0.11 3.51
CA SER A 164 -4.00 -0.34 4.02
C SER A 164 -3.87 -0.14 5.53
N LEU A 165 -4.34 0.99 6.07
CA LEU A 165 -4.40 1.22 7.51
C LEU A 165 -5.41 0.27 8.17
N TYR A 166 -6.64 0.18 7.65
CA TYR A 166 -7.66 -0.71 8.21
C TYR A 166 -7.18 -2.16 8.29
N ILE A 167 -6.67 -2.71 7.18
CA ILE A 167 -6.19 -4.09 7.08
C ILE A 167 -4.97 -4.30 7.99
N GLY A 168 -4.00 -3.38 7.96
CA GLY A 168 -2.78 -3.51 8.75
C GLY A 168 -3.02 -3.45 10.26
N PHE A 169 -3.98 -2.65 10.72
CA PHE A 169 -4.38 -2.61 12.13
C PHE A 169 -5.24 -3.80 12.54
N SER A 170 -6.03 -4.36 11.61
CA SER A 170 -6.86 -5.55 11.87
C SER A 170 -6.06 -6.85 11.87
N HIS A 171 -4.95 -6.92 11.12
CA HIS A 171 -4.12 -8.12 10.92
C HIS A 171 -2.63 -7.86 11.16
N PRO A 172 -2.24 -7.44 12.38
CA PRO A 172 -0.84 -7.15 12.71
C PRO A 172 0.06 -8.40 12.68
N GLU A 173 -0.53 -9.60 12.74
CA GLU A 173 0.15 -10.87 12.57
C GLU A 173 0.56 -11.17 11.12
N THR A 174 -0.08 -10.51 10.14
CA THR A 174 0.15 -10.72 8.71
C THR A 174 1.07 -9.65 8.11
N PHE A 175 0.82 -8.38 8.46
CA PHE A 175 1.53 -7.25 7.84
C PHE A 175 2.59 -6.66 8.77
N GLY A 176 3.86 -6.88 8.42
CA GLY A 176 4.98 -6.26 9.14
C GLY A 176 5.28 -4.83 8.72
N PHE A 177 4.85 -4.44 7.51
CA PHE A 177 5.10 -3.12 6.95
C PHE A 177 3.81 -2.52 6.40
N ILE A 178 3.42 -1.37 6.92
CA ILE A 178 2.18 -0.70 6.60
C ILE A 178 2.49 0.71 6.12
N GLY A 179 1.98 1.07 4.94
CA GLY A 179 2.09 2.40 4.37
C GLY A 179 0.74 2.97 3.97
N ALA A 180 0.59 4.29 4.03
CA ALA A 180 -0.58 4.98 3.50
C ALA A 180 -0.20 6.36 2.99
N VAL A 181 -0.55 6.69 1.76
CA VAL A 181 -0.33 8.03 1.22
C VAL A 181 -1.64 8.74 1.01
N CYS A 182 -1.78 9.91 1.62
CA CYS A 182 -3.00 10.71 1.58
C CYS A 182 -4.25 9.84 1.86
N PRO A 183 -4.26 9.05 2.98
CA PRO A 183 -5.37 8.13 3.26
C PRO A 183 -6.68 8.88 3.41
N ALA A 184 -7.75 8.30 2.83
CA ALA A 184 -9.10 8.82 2.96
C ALA A 184 -9.64 8.64 4.39
N SER A 185 -10.73 9.35 4.70
CA SER A 185 -11.39 9.28 6.01
C SER A 185 -12.03 7.92 6.30
N GLY A 186 -12.36 7.66 7.55
CA GLY A 186 -13.18 6.53 7.97
C GLY A 186 -12.41 5.29 8.39
N VAL A 187 -11.08 5.34 8.52
CA VAL A 187 -10.32 4.27 9.20
C VAL A 187 -10.75 4.18 10.66
N VAL A 188 -10.89 5.34 11.29
CA VAL A 188 -11.26 5.43 12.71
C VAL A 188 -12.52 6.26 12.89
N ARG A 189 -13.34 5.91 13.87
CA ARG A 189 -14.55 6.64 14.25
C ARG A 189 -14.18 8.10 14.56
N GLU A 190 -14.02 8.99 14.53
CA GLU A 190 -13.69 10.35 14.83
C GLU A 190 -12.93 11.06 13.71
N VAL A 191 -12.49 10.31 12.69
CA VAL A 191 -11.82 10.89 11.53
C VAL A 191 -12.72 10.83 10.30
N GLY A 192 -13.41 11.92 10.04
CA GLY A 192 -14.27 12.10 8.86
C GLY A 192 -15.72 11.64 9.08
N SER A 193 -16.34 11.13 8.04
CA SER A 193 -17.74 10.69 8.01
C SER A 193 -17.86 9.18 7.88
N PRO A 194 -18.94 8.56 8.45
CA PRO A 194 -19.13 7.11 8.35
C PRO A 194 -19.24 6.63 6.89
N PRO A 195 -18.94 5.33 6.61
CA PRO A 195 -18.68 4.29 7.61
C PRO A 195 -17.27 4.39 8.21
N TYR A 196 -17.13 3.86 9.44
CA TYR A 196 -15.85 3.70 10.12
C TYR A 196 -15.51 2.22 10.23
N THR A 197 -14.22 1.88 10.18
CA THR A 197 -13.74 0.50 10.24
C THR A 197 -13.22 0.11 11.63
N LEU A 198 -12.61 1.06 12.35
CA LEU A 198 -12.04 0.86 13.68
C LEU A 198 -12.64 1.82 14.71
N GLU A 199 -12.67 1.40 15.95
CA GLU A 199 -12.90 2.31 17.08
C GLU A 199 -11.56 2.96 17.50
N PRO A 200 -11.58 4.15 18.14
CA PRO A 200 -10.36 4.87 18.51
C PRO A 200 -9.36 4.06 19.34
N GLN A 201 -9.85 3.20 20.26
CA GLN A 201 -9.02 2.35 21.10
C GLN A 201 -8.34 1.21 20.31
N ASP A 202 -8.84 0.85 19.13
CA ASP A 202 -8.30 -0.21 18.28
C ASP A 202 -7.26 0.35 17.28
N PHE A 203 -7.12 1.68 17.21
CA PHE A 203 -6.12 2.32 16.36
C PHE A 203 -4.76 2.41 17.06
N CYS A 204 -4.29 1.27 17.51
CA CYS A 204 -3.00 1.05 18.16
C CYS A 204 -2.54 -0.40 17.99
N PHE A 205 -1.32 -0.70 18.40
CA PHE A 205 -0.74 -2.04 18.36
C PHE A 205 -0.32 -2.48 19.78
N PRO A 206 -1.24 -3.01 20.59
CA PRO A 206 -0.95 -3.34 21.98
C PRO A 206 0.02 -4.52 22.13
N GLU A 207 -0.04 -5.50 21.24
CA GLU A 207 0.73 -6.75 21.35
C GLU A 207 1.84 -6.84 20.29
N GLN A 208 1.54 -6.50 19.04
CA GLN A 208 2.45 -6.74 17.92
C GLN A 208 2.55 -5.54 16.98
N ARG A 209 3.56 -4.70 17.22
CA ARG A 209 3.81 -3.50 16.39
C ARG A 209 4.35 -3.89 15.01
N PRO A 210 3.97 -3.17 13.94
CA PRO A 210 4.64 -3.32 12.65
C PRO A 210 6.12 -2.92 12.75
N TYR A 211 6.93 -3.47 11.86
CA TYR A 211 8.33 -3.05 11.71
C TYR A 211 8.40 -1.63 11.14
N LEU A 212 7.43 -1.27 10.30
CA LEU A 212 7.27 0.08 9.76
C LEU A 212 5.77 0.42 9.64
N LEU A 213 5.40 1.60 10.14
CA LEU A 213 4.15 2.29 9.81
C LEU A 213 4.52 3.65 9.25
N LEU A 214 4.27 3.89 7.96
CA LEU A 214 4.53 5.16 7.28
C LEU A 214 3.23 5.79 6.78
N ILE A 215 2.88 6.95 7.30
CA ILE A 215 1.79 7.78 6.78
C ILE A 215 2.40 8.97 6.04
N SER A 216 1.98 9.21 4.81
CA SER A 216 2.38 10.39 4.05
C SER A 216 1.16 11.28 3.77
N ALA A 217 1.32 12.57 4.00
CA ALA A 217 0.37 13.62 3.70
C ALA A 217 0.89 14.56 2.63
N ALA A 218 0.03 15.24 1.91
CA ALA A 218 0.37 16.34 1.01
C ALA A 218 -0.19 17.65 1.55
N GLU A 219 0.62 18.72 1.51
CA GLU A 219 0.29 20.01 2.11
C GLU A 219 -0.96 20.67 1.49
N HIS A 220 -1.21 20.41 0.19
CA HIS A 220 -2.30 21.00 -0.58
C HIS A 220 -3.23 19.93 -1.14
N ASP A 221 -3.69 19.02 -0.26
CA ASP A 221 -4.59 17.93 -0.65
C ASP A 221 -6.04 18.28 -0.34
N ASP A 222 -6.74 18.81 -1.35
CA ASP A 222 -8.16 19.19 -1.21
C ASP A 222 -9.12 17.97 -1.25
N ALA A 223 -8.63 16.77 -1.62
CA ALA A 223 -9.47 15.57 -1.73
C ALA A 223 -9.65 14.85 -0.41
N VAL A 224 -8.57 14.74 0.38
CA VAL A 224 -8.60 14.09 1.70
C VAL A 224 -8.41 15.08 2.84
N LEU A 225 -8.29 16.38 2.52
CA LEU A 225 -8.19 17.44 3.52
C LEU A 225 -7.08 17.15 4.56
N ASP A 226 -7.41 17.30 5.83
CA ASP A 226 -6.51 17.08 6.96
C ASP A 226 -6.61 15.67 7.59
N TYR A 227 -7.32 14.71 6.98
CA TYR A 227 -7.46 13.37 7.54
C TYR A 227 -6.13 12.67 7.82
N PRO A 228 -5.10 12.74 6.95
CA PRO A 228 -3.80 12.15 7.25
C PRO A 228 -3.14 12.73 8.51
N PHE A 229 -3.34 14.03 8.79
CA PHE A 229 -2.85 14.71 9.99
C PHE A 229 -3.64 14.25 11.22
N GLN A 230 -4.96 14.09 11.12
CA GLN A 230 -5.80 13.57 12.21
C GLN A 230 -5.40 12.14 12.59
N TYR A 231 -5.06 11.28 11.62
CA TYR A 231 -4.51 9.95 11.91
C TYR A 231 -3.16 10.03 12.62
N HIS A 232 -2.27 10.92 12.17
CA HIS A 232 -0.99 11.16 12.84
C HIS A 232 -1.16 11.60 14.29
N ASP A 233 -2.02 12.57 14.54
CA ASP A 233 -2.29 13.10 15.88
C ASP A 233 -2.84 12.00 16.79
N MET A 234 -3.83 11.22 16.34
CA MET A 234 -4.42 10.12 17.08
C MET A 234 -3.40 9.02 17.40
N LEU A 235 -2.56 8.63 16.44
CA LEU A 235 -1.49 7.65 16.66
C LEU A 235 -0.47 8.16 17.68
N THR A 236 -0.16 9.45 17.64
CA THR A 236 0.74 10.10 18.60
C THR A 236 0.15 10.10 20.00
N GLU A 237 -1.12 10.45 20.13
CA GLU A 237 -1.87 10.42 21.40
C GLU A 237 -1.95 8.99 21.97
N ASN A 238 -2.15 7.99 21.13
CA ASN A 238 -2.18 6.58 21.50
C ASN A 238 -0.78 5.99 21.79
N GLY A 239 0.30 6.77 21.61
CA GLY A 239 1.67 6.30 21.78
C GLY A 239 2.12 5.27 20.76
N THR A 240 1.46 5.21 19.60
CA THR A 240 1.79 4.30 18.50
C THR A 240 2.93 4.88 17.68
N GLN A 241 4.06 4.18 17.66
CA GLN A 241 5.22 4.59 16.87
C GLN A 241 4.93 4.48 15.37
N HIS A 242 5.13 5.57 14.64
CA HIS A 242 4.96 5.65 13.19
C HIS A 242 5.86 6.75 12.62
N LEU A 243 6.09 6.71 11.32
CA LEU A 243 6.71 7.79 10.57
C LEU A 243 5.61 8.63 9.92
N PHE A 244 5.75 9.94 10.00
CA PHE A 244 4.84 10.86 9.33
C PHE A 244 5.62 11.76 8.37
N HIS A 245 5.29 11.67 7.08
CA HIS A 245 5.94 12.41 6.02
C HIS A 245 4.99 13.40 5.37
N VAL A 246 5.31 14.68 5.41
CA VAL A 246 4.53 15.74 4.75
C VAL A 246 5.24 16.19 3.48
N MET A 247 4.62 16.00 2.34
CA MET A 247 5.10 16.47 1.05
C MET A 247 4.71 17.93 0.86
N THR A 248 5.67 18.83 1.08
CA THR A 248 5.46 20.27 0.85
C THR A 248 5.17 20.50 -0.64
N LYS A 249 4.17 21.34 -0.95
CA LYS A 249 3.68 21.56 -2.31
C LYS A 249 3.09 20.32 -3.01
N GLY A 250 2.88 19.22 -2.29
CA GLY A 250 2.16 18.05 -2.78
C GLY A 250 0.66 18.29 -2.80
N GLY A 251 -0.05 17.56 -3.64
CA GLY A 251 -1.52 17.52 -3.72
C GLY A 251 -2.00 16.07 -3.84
N HIS A 252 -3.29 15.88 -4.11
CA HIS A 252 -3.86 14.54 -4.33
C HIS A 252 -3.54 14.04 -5.75
N ASP A 253 -2.29 13.72 -6.00
CA ASP A 253 -1.81 13.39 -7.34
C ASP A 253 -0.77 12.24 -7.35
N TYR A 254 -0.45 11.78 -8.58
CA TYR A 254 0.52 10.71 -8.79
C TYR A 254 1.93 11.03 -8.26
N LYS A 255 2.30 12.31 -8.10
CA LYS A 255 3.64 12.68 -7.58
C LYS A 255 3.74 12.38 -6.09
N SER A 256 2.66 12.65 -5.35
CA SER A 256 2.57 12.29 -3.93
C SER A 256 2.63 10.77 -3.75
N VAL A 257 1.97 10.01 -4.61
CA VAL A 257 2.07 8.54 -4.63
C VAL A 257 3.51 8.09 -4.90
N MET A 258 4.18 8.67 -5.90
CA MET A 258 5.57 8.31 -6.22
C MET A 258 6.55 8.66 -5.09
N SER A 259 6.37 9.82 -4.42
CA SER A 259 7.22 10.22 -3.29
C SER A 259 7.07 9.27 -2.11
N HIS A 260 5.84 8.86 -1.82
CA HIS A 260 5.56 7.85 -0.79
C HIS A 260 6.20 6.51 -1.15
N LEU A 261 5.93 6.00 -2.35
CA LEU A 261 6.48 4.72 -2.82
C LEU A 261 8.00 4.71 -2.82
N TYR A 262 8.66 5.81 -3.22
CA TYR A 262 10.10 5.93 -3.15
C TYR A 262 10.64 5.72 -1.73
N ASN A 263 10.03 6.36 -0.74
CA ASN A 263 10.41 6.18 0.66
C ASN A 263 10.06 4.77 1.16
N PHE A 264 8.85 4.30 0.91
CA PHE A 264 8.36 3.02 1.40
C PHE A 264 9.17 1.85 0.86
N LEU A 265 9.44 1.79 -0.46
CA LEU A 265 10.25 0.75 -1.10
C LEU A 265 11.68 0.65 -0.54
N ARG A 266 12.27 1.78 -0.12
CA ARG A 266 13.60 1.82 0.50
C ARG A 266 13.64 1.32 1.93
N MET A 267 12.51 1.26 2.60
CA MET A 267 12.42 0.97 4.04
C MET A 267 11.90 -0.43 4.33
N ILE A 268 11.10 -1.02 3.44
CA ILE A 268 10.49 -2.34 3.67
C ILE A 268 11.49 -3.47 3.41
N PHE A 269 11.29 -4.59 4.13
CA PHE A 269 12.03 -5.86 4.01
C PHE A 269 13.54 -5.78 4.29
N ARG A 270 14.05 -4.61 4.65
CA ARG A 270 15.45 -4.45 5.04
C ARG A 270 15.67 -4.83 6.50
N PRO A 271 16.86 -5.35 6.86
CA PRO A 271 17.21 -5.59 8.26
C PRO A 271 17.02 -4.30 9.05
N GLN A 272 16.29 -4.39 10.15
CA GLN A 272 16.14 -3.25 11.06
C GLN A 272 17.51 -2.98 11.69
N PRO A 273 17.99 -1.73 11.71
CA PRO A 273 19.29 -1.38 12.27
C PRO A 273 19.36 -1.60 13.79
#